data_69ae47a650ab97b060b5b2cb710cb4e4
#
_entry.id   69ae47a650ab97b060b5b2cb710cb4e4
#
_cell.length_a   1.000
_cell.length_b   1.000
_cell.length_c   1.000
_cell.angle_alpha   90.00
_cell.angle_beta   90.00
_cell.angle_gamma   90.00
#
_symmetry.space_group_name_H-M   'P 1'
#
loop_
_entity.id
_entity.type
_entity.pdbx_description
1 polymer ?
#
loop_
_entity_poly.entity_id
_entity_poly.type
_entity_poly.pdbx_seq_one_letter_code
_entity_poly.pdbx_strand_id
1 'polypeptide(L)'
;TVVFDKTGTLTKAKPTVKDVVVFGDYPADEALRIAACLEEHFPHSMAKAVVREAVNRNLVHEELHSKVEYIVAHGISSKIGEKHIVIGSYHFVFEDENATIPEGKKEIFEQLPEQYSHLYMAIDGVLVAVICIEDPLRLEAVEVIAKLKKLGISKVVMMTGDSDRVASAIAKKV
;
A
#
# COMPACT_ATOMS: atom_id res chain seq x y z
N THR A 1 -24.50 12.38 -14.87
CA THR A 1 -23.24 11.96 -14.23
C THR A 1 -23.53 11.11 -13.02
N VAL A 2 -22.83 9.99 -12.90
CA VAL A 2 -22.85 9.13 -11.71
C VAL A 2 -21.43 9.11 -11.13
N VAL A 3 -21.32 9.25 -9.81
CA VAL A 3 -20.05 9.24 -9.09
C VAL A 3 -20.03 8.04 -8.16
N PHE A 4 -18.96 7.23 -8.24
CA PHE A 4 -18.73 6.11 -7.36
C PHE A 4 -17.55 6.40 -6.44
N ASP A 5 -17.68 6.07 -5.17
CA ASP A 5 -16.51 5.88 -4.33
C ASP A 5 -15.77 4.59 -4.75
N LYS A 6 -14.44 4.58 -4.64
CA LYS A 6 -13.65 3.38 -4.95
C LYS A 6 -13.78 2.34 -3.87
N THR A 7 -13.36 2.70 -2.65
CA THR A 7 -13.14 1.72 -1.58
C THR A 7 -14.44 1.25 -0.94
N GLY A 8 -14.72 -0.05 -1.02
CA GLY A 8 -15.96 -0.64 -0.50
C GLY A 8 -17.18 -0.49 -1.42
N THR A 9 -17.10 0.31 -2.48
CA THR A 9 -18.15 0.47 -3.50
C THR A 9 -17.77 -0.26 -4.78
N LEU A 10 -16.76 0.22 -5.51
CA LEU A 10 -16.23 -0.49 -6.69
C LEU A 10 -15.34 -1.67 -6.30
N THR A 11 -14.67 -1.57 -5.15
CA THR A 11 -13.84 -2.62 -4.59
C THR A 11 -14.50 -3.31 -3.40
N LYS A 12 -13.89 -4.43 -2.96
CA LYS A 12 -14.41 -5.25 -1.86
C LYS A 12 -14.07 -4.71 -0.47
N ALA A 13 -13.24 -3.65 -0.36
CA ALA A 13 -12.64 -3.17 0.89
C ALA A 13 -11.94 -4.29 1.68
N LYS A 14 -11.33 -5.23 0.96
CA LYS A 14 -10.55 -6.35 1.51
C LYS A 14 -9.18 -6.38 0.84
N PRO A 15 -8.32 -5.39 1.11
CA PRO A 15 -7.00 -5.33 0.51
C PRO A 15 -6.18 -6.56 0.88
N THR A 16 -5.33 -6.99 -0.05
CA THR A 16 -4.41 -8.13 0.10
C THR A 16 -3.03 -7.73 -0.37
N VAL A 17 -1.99 -8.18 0.32
CA VAL A 17 -0.62 -8.07 -0.16
C VAL A 17 -0.45 -8.99 -1.37
N LYS A 18 0.09 -8.46 -2.45
CA LYS A 18 0.36 -9.19 -3.69
C LYS A 18 1.82 -9.49 -3.86
N ASP A 19 2.66 -8.56 -3.45
CA ASP A 19 4.10 -8.70 -3.57
C ASP A 19 4.81 -7.87 -2.51
N VAL A 20 6.06 -8.23 -2.21
CA VAL A 20 6.98 -7.48 -1.37
C VAL A 20 8.28 -7.34 -2.15
N VAL A 21 8.45 -6.18 -2.78
CA VAL A 21 9.62 -5.86 -3.60
C VAL A 21 10.71 -5.30 -2.69
N VAL A 22 11.88 -5.96 -2.66
CA VAL A 22 13.00 -5.57 -1.79
C VAL A 22 14.07 -4.78 -2.54
N PHE A 23 14.64 -3.80 -1.86
CA PHE A 23 15.62 -2.86 -2.42
C PHE A 23 17.00 -2.97 -1.76
N GLY A 24 17.09 -3.60 -0.58
CA GLY A 24 18.32 -3.81 0.18
C GLY A 24 18.57 -5.28 0.47
N ASP A 25 19.37 -5.55 1.49
CA ASP A 25 19.78 -6.89 1.91
C ASP A 25 18.74 -7.60 2.81
N TYR A 26 17.61 -6.96 3.08
CA TYR A 26 16.54 -7.56 3.87
C TYR A 26 15.77 -8.57 3.03
N PRO A 27 15.59 -9.82 3.51
CA PRO A 27 14.66 -10.77 2.89
C PRO A 27 13.23 -10.21 2.89
N ALA A 28 12.44 -10.54 1.86
CA ALA A 28 11.05 -10.06 1.74
C ALA A 28 10.19 -10.40 2.97
N ASP A 29 10.36 -11.59 3.53
CA ASP A 29 9.63 -12.03 4.72
C ASP A 29 10.05 -11.24 5.98
N GLU A 30 11.33 -10.88 6.10
CA GLU A 30 11.79 -10.04 7.20
C GLU A 30 11.24 -8.61 7.08
N ALA A 31 11.24 -8.04 5.88
CA ALA A 31 10.63 -6.75 5.63
C ALA A 31 9.13 -6.75 5.95
N LEU A 32 8.41 -7.80 5.52
CA LEU A 32 6.99 -7.96 5.82
C LEU A 32 6.74 -8.16 7.32
N ARG A 33 7.59 -8.90 8.03
CA ARG A 33 7.51 -9.12 9.48
C ARG A 33 7.65 -7.81 10.25
N ILE A 34 8.65 -7.00 9.88
CA ILE A 34 8.86 -5.67 10.48
C ILE A 34 7.65 -4.76 10.21
N ALA A 35 7.19 -4.72 8.95
CA ALA A 35 6.02 -3.93 8.59
C ALA A 35 4.77 -4.35 9.38
N ALA A 36 4.51 -5.64 9.53
CA ALA A 36 3.38 -6.16 10.30
C ALA A 36 3.45 -5.78 11.77
N CYS A 37 4.65 -5.87 12.37
CA CYS A 37 4.89 -5.46 13.76
C CYS A 37 4.55 -3.98 14.01
N LEU A 38 4.86 -3.09 13.08
CA LEU A 38 4.54 -1.67 13.20
C LEU A 38 3.07 -1.37 12.89
N GLU A 39 2.51 -2.02 11.90
CA GLU A 39 1.14 -1.79 11.40
C GLU A 39 0.05 -2.38 12.32
N GLU A 40 0.35 -3.37 13.17
CA GLU A 40 -0.66 -4.02 14.02
C GLU A 40 -1.33 -3.07 15.02
N HIS A 41 -0.64 -1.99 15.42
CA HIS A 41 -1.17 -0.98 16.32
C HIS A 41 -2.13 0.02 15.66
N PHE A 42 -2.26 -0.02 14.32
CA PHE A 42 -3.03 0.95 13.55
C PHE A 42 -4.07 0.25 12.65
N PRO A 43 -5.31 0.10 13.13
CA PRO A 43 -6.31 -0.77 12.51
C PRO A 43 -6.98 -0.18 11.26
N HIS A 44 -6.22 0.30 10.28
CA HIS A 44 -6.74 0.65 8.96
C HIS A 44 -6.66 -0.54 7.98
N SER A 45 -7.34 -0.43 6.84
CA SER A 45 -7.53 -1.58 5.94
C SER A 45 -6.24 -2.14 5.34
N MET A 46 -5.26 -1.28 5.03
CA MET A 46 -3.96 -1.70 4.49
C MET A 46 -3.10 -2.36 5.57
N ALA A 47 -3.06 -1.79 6.79
CA ALA A 47 -2.40 -2.39 7.94
C ALA A 47 -2.89 -3.82 8.19
N LYS A 48 -4.21 -4.00 8.22
CA LYS A 48 -4.82 -5.34 8.37
C LYS A 48 -4.42 -6.31 7.26
N ALA A 49 -4.18 -5.83 6.04
CA ALA A 49 -3.70 -6.67 4.95
C ALA A 49 -2.26 -7.13 5.18
N VAL A 50 -1.38 -6.23 5.63
CA VAL A 50 0.02 -6.52 5.94
C VAL A 50 0.13 -7.52 7.09
N VAL A 51 -0.55 -7.25 8.21
CA VAL A 51 -0.57 -8.16 9.38
C VAL A 51 -1.10 -9.55 9.00
N ARG A 52 -2.21 -9.60 8.26
CA ARG A 52 -2.79 -10.88 7.81
C ARG A 52 -1.84 -11.66 6.91
N GLU A 53 -1.12 -11.00 6.03
CA GLU A 53 -0.15 -11.66 5.15
C GLU A 53 1.04 -12.22 5.94
N ALA A 54 1.53 -11.48 6.94
CA ALA A 54 2.57 -11.99 7.84
C ALA A 54 2.09 -13.25 8.59
N VAL A 55 0.86 -13.26 9.09
CA VAL A 55 0.26 -14.44 9.72
C VAL A 55 0.15 -15.59 8.73
N ASN A 56 -0.31 -15.35 7.50
CA ASN A 56 -0.44 -16.39 6.46
C ASN A 56 0.90 -17.06 6.13
N ARG A 57 1.99 -16.28 6.19
CA ARG A 57 3.37 -16.77 5.99
C ARG A 57 4.00 -17.35 7.26
N ASN A 58 3.25 -17.45 8.38
CA ASN A 58 3.73 -17.89 9.69
C ASN A 58 4.93 -17.05 10.20
N LEU A 59 4.94 -15.77 9.89
CA LEU A 59 5.95 -14.85 10.37
C LEU A 59 5.58 -14.39 11.78
N VAL A 60 6.18 -15.04 12.76
CA VAL A 60 6.03 -14.64 14.17
C VAL A 60 6.80 -13.35 14.39
N HIS A 61 6.16 -12.36 14.98
CA HIS A 61 6.82 -11.15 15.45
C HIS A 61 6.59 -11.02 16.96
N GLU A 62 7.67 -10.81 17.69
CA GLU A 62 7.62 -10.27 19.03
C GLU A 62 7.59 -8.75 18.91
N GLU A 63 7.01 -8.04 19.87
CA GLU A 63 7.08 -6.58 19.90
C GLU A 63 8.56 -6.13 19.95
N LEU A 64 9.08 -5.70 18.81
CA LEU A 64 10.49 -5.35 18.66
C LEU A 64 10.75 -3.85 18.80
N HIS A 65 9.70 -3.04 18.82
CA HIS A 65 9.79 -1.57 18.83
C HIS A 65 9.63 -1.00 20.24
N SER A 66 10.33 0.10 20.51
CA SER A 66 10.27 0.80 21.81
C SER A 66 9.10 1.78 21.90
N LYS A 67 8.78 2.47 20.81
CA LYS A 67 7.69 3.44 20.68
C LYS A 67 7.34 3.61 19.22
N VAL A 68 6.06 3.49 18.89
CA VAL A 68 5.55 3.75 17.55
C VAL A 68 4.90 5.13 17.53
N GLU A 69 5.36 6.00 16.64
CA GLU A 69 4.75 7.30 16.39
C GLU A 69 3.92 7.22 15.11
N TYR A 70 2.63 7.40 15.25
CA TYR A 70 1.71 7.46 14.13
C TYR A 70 1.53 8.90 13.67
N ILE A 71 1.86 9.16 12.41
CA ILE A 71 1.65 10.46 11.77
C ILE A 71 0.38 10.36 10.94
N VAL A 72 -0.69 11.01 11.43
CA VAL A 72 -2.04 10.90 10.86
C VAL A 72 -2.03 11.16 9.36
N ALA A 73 -2.62 10.24 8.61
CA ALA A 73 -2.75 10.23 7.14
C ALA A 73 -1.44 10.11 6.34
N HIS A 74 -0.28 9.98 6.98
CA HIS A 74 1.02 9.94 6.31
C HIS A 74 1.71 8.59 6.45
N GLY A 75 1.89 8.10 7.69
CA GLY A 75 2.58 6.84 7.93
C GLY A 75 2.95 6.61 9.38
N ILE A 76 3.87 5.71 9.59
CA ILE A 76 4.39 5.28 10.88
C ILE A 76 5.89 5.53 10.93
N SER A 77 6.35 6.12 12.03
CA SER A 77 7.77 6.24 12.37
C SER A 77 8.02 5.52 13.70
N SER A 78 9.09 4.74 13.76
CA SER A 78 9.45 3.98 14.96
C SER A 78 10.94 3.67 15.04
N LYS A 79 11.39 3.19 16.19
CA LYS A 79 12.75 2.66 16.39
C LYS A 79 12.69 1.19 16.79
N ILE A 80 13.51 0.38 16.13
CA ILE A 80 13.76 -1.01 16.49
C ILE A 80 15.26 -1.11 16.82
N GLY A 81 15.60 -1.22 18.10
CA GLY A 81 16.96 -1.05 18.55
C GLY A 81 17.48 0.36 18.27
N GLU A 82 18.58 0.48 17.55
CA GLU A 82 19.14 1.76 17.11
C GLU A 82 18.64 2.23 15.73
N LYS A 83 17.93 1.37 14.99
CA LYS A 83 17.48 1.65 13.64
C LYS A 83 16.18 2.47 13.65
N HIS A 84 16.17 3.54 12.86
CA HIS A 84 14.97 4.33 12.59
C HIS A 84 14.22 3.73 11.40
N ILE A 85 12.96 3.37 11.59
CA ILE A 85 12.12 2.74 10.57
C ILE A 85 10.92 3.62 10.30
N VAL A 86 10.68 3.89 9.02
CA VAL A 86 9.50 4.60 8.56
C VAL A 86 8.75 3.73 7.55
N ILE A 87 7.42 3.76 7.66
CA ILE A 87 6.54 3.03 6.75
C ILE A 87 5.33 3.90 6.41
N GLY A 88 5.00 4.03 5.12
CA GLY A 88 3.88 4.89 4.74
C GLY A 88 3.76 5.15 3.24
N SER A 89 3.10 6.27 2.93
CA SER A 89 2.91 6.75 1.56
C SER A 89 4.24 7.20 0.92
N TYR A 90 4.23 7.38 -0.41
CA TYR A 90 5.37 7.96 -1.13
C TYR A 90 5.77 9.32 -0.55
N HIS A 91 4.79 10.20 -0.37
CA HIS A 91 5.00 11.54 0.18
C HIS A 91 5.70 11.47 1.55
N PHE A 92 5.17 10.65 2.46
CA PHE A 92 5.74 10.52 3.79
C PHE A 92 7.19 10.02 3.76
N VAL A 93 7.45 8.91 3.05
CA VAL A 93 8.78 8.28 3.09
C VAL A 93 9.83 9.09 2.34
N PHE A 94 9.49 9.68 1.18
CA PHE A 94 10.48 10.35 0.34
C PHE A 94 10.50 11.87 0.48
N GLU A 95 9.39 12.51 0.79
CA GLU A 95 9.33 13.98 0.86
C GLU A 95 9.42 14.47 2.31
N ASP A 96 8.73 13.83 3.26
CA ASP A 96 8.79 14.23 4.68
C ASP A 96 10.04 13.65 5.37
N GLU A 97 10.29 12.35 5.21
CA GLU A 97 11.39 11.63 5.87
C GLU A 97 12.69 11.59 5.03
N ASN A 98 12.65 12.13 3.80
CA ASN A 98 13.81 12.26 2.90
C ASN A 98 14.56 10.94 2.62
N ALA A 99 13.85 9.81 2.60
CA ALA A 99 14.47 8.54 2.28
C ALA A 99 14.98 8.50 0.83
N THR A 100 15.99 7.70 0.60
CA THR A 100 16.63 7.56 -0.72
C THR A 100 16.45 6.15 -1.26
N ILE A 101 16.42 6.02 -2.59
CA ILE A 101 16.44 4.71 -3.26
C ILE A 101 17.90 4.25 -3.30
N PRO A 102 18.21 2.98 -2.92
CA PRO A 102 19.57 2.45 -2.98
C PRO A 102 20.17 2.56 -4.39
N GLU A 103 21.48 2.78 -4.47
CA GLU A 103 22.21 2.87 -5.73
C GLU A 103 21.97 1.61 -6.59
N GLY A 104 21.75 1.79 -7.89
CA GLY A 104 21.47 0.71 -8.84
C GLY A 104 20.06 0.09 -8.75
N LYS A 105 19.18 0.58 -7.86
CA LYS A 105 17.81 0.03 -7.70
C LYS A 105 16.72 0.91 -8.32
N LYS A 106 17.09 2.00 -8.98
CA LYS A 106 16.13 2.94 -9.57
C LYS A 106 15.24 2.29 -10.62
N GLU A 107 15.80 1.43 -11.46
CA GLU A 107 15.05 0.71 -12.49
C GLU A 107 13.98 -0.21 -11.90
N ILE A 108 14.30 -0.94 -10.83
CA ILE A 108 13.33 -1.79 -10.10
C ILE A 108 12.20 -0.92 -9.53
N PHE A 109 12.54 0.26 -8.99
CA PHE A 109 11.57 1.18 -8.44
C PHE A 109 10.62 1.73 -9.51
N GLU A 110 11.13 2.08 -10.69
CA GLU A 110 10.34 2.59 -11.82
C GLU A 110 9.45 1.50 -12.44
N GLN A 111 9.81 0.22 -12.27
CA GLN A 111 9.05 -0.94 -12.75
C GLN A 111 8.03 -1.48 -11.74
N LEU A 112 7.84 -0.83 -10.59
CA LEU A 112 6.82 -1.24 -9.63
C LEU A 112 5.44 -1.31 -10.28
N PRO A 113 4.64 -2.37 -10.02
CA PRO A 113 3.33 -2.57 -10.65
C PRO A 113 2.36 -1.41 -10.36
N GLU A 114 1.98 -0.68 -11.41
CA GLU A 114 1.14 0.52 -11.28
C GLU A 114 -0.27 0.27 -10.75
N GLN A 115 -0.79 -0.95 -10.92
CA GLN A 115 -2.14 -1.31 -10.50
C GLN A 115 -2.30 -1.51 -9.00
N TYR A 116 -1.21 -1.54 -8.23
CA TYR A 116 -1.24 -1.75 -6.79
C TYR A 116 -1.00 -0.45 -6.03
N SER A 117 -1.64 -0.33 -4.87
CA SER A 117 -1.24 0.66 -3.86
C SER A 117 0.09 0.24 -3.25
N HIS A 118 0.99 1.19 -3.06
CA HIS A 118 2.31 0.93 -2.53
C HIS A 118 2.44 1.46 -1.12
N LEU A 119 2.92 0.61 -0.22
CA LEU A 119 3.35 0.96 1.12
C LEU A 119 4.88 0.87 1.15
N TYR A 120 5.53 2.02 1.30
CA TYR A 120 6.99 2.13 1.26
C TYR A 120 7.56 1.96 2.66
N MET A 121 8.67 1.24 2.80
CA MET A 121 9.39 1.07 4.05
C MET A 121 10.85 1.46 3.87
N ALA A 122 11.33 2.39 4.69
CA ALA A 122 12.73 2.77 4.75
C ALA A 122 13.32 2.52 6.15
N ILE A 123 14.59 2.21 6.19
CA ILE A 123 15.37 2.02 7.42
C ILE A 123 16.58 2.95 7.33
N ASP A 124 16.79 3.77 8.37
CA ASP A 124 17.87 4.75 8.45
C ASP A 124 17.98 5.63 7.18
N GLY A 125 16.83 6.06 6.66
CA GLY A 125 16.74 6.93 5.50
C GLY A 125 16.97 6.24 4.14
N VAL A 126 17.00 4.91 4.08
CA VAL A 126 17.18 4.16 2.82
C VAL A 126 15.99 3.23 2.59
N LEU A 127 15.40 3.27 1.39
CA LEU A 127 14.31 2.37 0.99
C LEU A 127 14.78 0.92 1.05
N VAL A 128 14.07 0.09 1.82
CA VAL A 128 14.38 -1.33 1.95
C VAL A 128 13.33 -2.23 1.32
N ALA A 129 12.07 -1.81 1.31
CA ALA A 129 11.00 -2.59 0.70
C ALA A 129 9.81 -1.72 0.24
N VAL A 130 9.08 -2.23 -0.74
CA VAL A 130 7.75 -1.73 -1.13
C VAL A 130 6.77 -2.90 -1.08
N ILE A 131 5.75 -2.76 -0.24
CA ILE A 131 4.67 -3.74 -0.13
C ILE A 131 3.56 -3.33 -1.10
N CYS A 132 3.31 -4.18 -2.08
CA CYS A 132 2.31 -3.99 -3.12
C CYS A 132 0.96 -4.55 -2.65
N ILE A 133 -0.05 -3.70 -2.57
CA ILE A 133 -1.36 -4.03 -2.00
C ILE A 133 -2.45 -3.81 -3.04
N GLU A 134 -3.31 -4.82 -3.24
CA GLU A 134 -4.48 -4.74 -4.11
C GLU A 134 -5.75 -4.77 -3.28
N ASP A 135 -6.67 -3.83 -3.52
CA ASP A 135 -8.07 -3.96 -3.11
C ASP A 135 -8.89 -4.41 -4.33
N PRO A 136 -9.29 -5.70 -4.40
CA PRO A 136 -9.87 -6.28 -5.59
C PRO A 136 -11.21 -5.64 -5.93
N LEU A 137 -11.46 -5.42 -7.22
CA LEU A 137 -12.75 -4.99 -7.74
C LEU A 137 -13.85 -6.00 -7.39
N ARG A 138 -15.05 -5.49 -7.20
CA ARG A 138 -16.25 -6.33 -7.17
C ARG A 138 -16.51 -6.92 -8.56
N LEU A 139 -16.95 -8.15 -8.61
CA LEU A 139 -17.22 -8.84 -9.87
C LEU A 139 -18.28 -8.11 -10.72
N GLU A 140 -19.25 -7.53 -10.04
CA GLU A 140 -20.36 -6.78 -10.65
C GLU A 140 -20.01 -5.37 -11.12
N ALA A 141 -18.89 -4.79 -10.71
CA ALA A 141 -18.55 -3.38 -10.98
C ALA A 141 -18.52 -3.06 -12.49
N VAL A 142 -17.83 -3.90 -13.26
CA VAL A 142 -17.71 -3.72 -14.72
C VAL A 142 -19.07 -3.76 -15.40
N GLU A 143 -19.90 -4.75 -15.04
CA GLU A 143 -21.22 -4.93 -15.63
C GLU A 143 -22.16 -3.76 -15.29
N VAL A 144 -22.15 -3.31 -14.02
CA VAL A 144 -22.99 -2.18 -13.57
C VAL A 144 -22.62 -0.91 -14.32
N ILE A 145 -21.32 -0.60 -14.46
CA ILE A 145 -20.89 0.59 -15.21
C ILE A 145 -21.28 0.49 -16.68
N ALA A 146 -21.12 -0.67 -17.30
CA ALA A 146 -21.55 -0.89 -18.68
C ALA A 146 -23.07 -0.71 -18.85
N LYS A 147 -23.88 -1.20 -17.89
CA LYS A 147 -25.34 -0.99 -17.89
C LYS A 147 -25.72 0.48 -17.76
N LEU A 148 -25.08 1.23 -16.88
CA LEU A 148 -25.33 2.66 -16.72
C LEU A 148 -25.03 3.44 -18.01
N LYS A 149 -23.91 3.14 -18.68
CA LYS A 149 -23.58 3.74 -19.98
C LYS A 149 -24.66 3.43 -21.03
N LYS A 150 -25.17 2.19 -21.09
CA LYS A 150 -26.27 1.80 -21.99
C LYS A 150 -27.60 2.51 -21.67
N LEU A 151 -27.85 2.85 -20.42
CA LEU A 151 -29.04 3.62 -19.99
C LEU A 151 -28.91 5.13 -20.24
N GLY A 152 -27.86 5.57 -20.94
CA GLY A 152 -27.69 6.98 -21.33
C GLY A 152 -26.91 7.82 -20.31
N ILE A 153 -26.28 7.22 -19.32
CA ILE A 153 -25.37 7.93 -18.43
C ILE A 153 -24.08 8.26 -19.19
N SER A 154 -23.93 9.52 -19.55
CA SER A 154 -22.82 10.01 -20.38
C SER A 154 -21.50 10.11 -19.63
N LYS A 155 -21.53 10.23 -18.29
CA LYS A 155 -20.32 10.41 -17.48
C LYS A 155 -20.41 9.58 -16.20
N VAL A 156 -19.43 8.70 -16.02
CA VAL A 156 -19.19 7.94 -14.79
C VAL A 156 -17.84 8.38 -14.23
N VAL A 157 -17.81 8.73 -12.97
CA VAL A 157 -16.61 9.25 -12.28
C VAL A 157 -16.31 8.37 -11.07
N MET A 158 -15.05 8.07 -10.84
CA MET A 158 -14.58 7.42 -9.61
C MET A 158 -13.94 8.47 -8.71
N MET A 159 -14.31 8.47 -7.44
CA MET A 159 -13.65 9.24 -6.37
C MET A 159 -12.80 8.30 -5.54
N THR A 160 -11.57 8.71 -5.26
CA THR A 160 -10.62 7.93 -4.46
C THR A 160 -9.55 8.85 -3.87
N GLY A 161 -9.00 8.47 -2.72
CA GLY A 161 -7.79 9.06 -2.15
C GLY A 161 -6.49 8.41 -2.62
N ASP A 162 -6.54 7.43 -3.53
CA ASP A 162 -5.34 6.83 -4.10
C ASP A 162 -4.63 7.77 -5.07
N SER A 163 -3.38 7.43 -5.41
CA SER A 163 -2.65 8.12 -6.46
C SER A 163 -3.36 8.02 -7.83
N ASP A 164 -3.18 9.02 -8.68
CA ASP A 164 -3.73 9.05 -10.05
C ASP A 164 -3.35 7.80 -10.86
N ARG A 165 -2.19 7.23 -10.59
CA ARG A 165 -1.69 5.99 -11.22
C ARG A 165 -2.60 4.80 -10.91
N VAL A 166 -2.88 4.55 -9.62
CA VAL A 166 -3.77 3.47 -9.19
C VAL A 166 -5.19 3.71 -9.66
N ALA A 167 -5.68 4.95 -9.53
CA ALA A 167 -7.00 5.33 -10.01
C ALA A 167 -7.18 5.08 -11.51
N SER A 168 -6.20 5.47 -12.33
CA SER A 168 -6.20 5.25 -13.77
C SER A 168 -6.15 3.77 -14.14
N ALA A 169 -5.36 2.97 -13.41
CA ALA A 169 -5.28 1.52 -13.64
C ALA A 169 -6.62 0.82 -13.34
N ILE A 170 -7.35 1.27 -12.31
CA ILE A 170 -8.68 0.75 -11.99
C ILE A 170 -9.71 1.24 -13.00
N ALA A 171 -9.71 2.51 -13.37
CA ALA A 171 -10.64 3.08 -14.35
C ALA A 171 -10.58 2.39 -15.71
N LYS A 172 -9.40 1.89 -16.11
CA LYS A 172 -9.23 1.10 -17.34
C LYS A 172 -9.86 -0.30 -17.27
N LYS A 173 -10.11 -0.81 -16.05
CA LYS A 173 -10.69 -2.15 -15.83
C LYS A 173 -12.23 -2.11 -15.76
N VAL A 174 -12.83 -0.93 -15.59
CA VAL A 174 -14.28 -0.73 -15.44
C VAL A 174 -14.83 0.23 -16.49
#